data_e5f4182ddffc4261caf1466d1515f42b
#
_entry.id   e5f4182ddffc4261caf1466d1515f42b
#
_cell.length_a   1.000
_cell.length_b   1.000
_cell.length_c   1.000
_cell.angle_alpha   90.00
_cell.angle_beta   90.00
_cell.angle_gamma   90.00
#
_symmetry.space_group_name_H-M   'P 1'
#
loop_
_entity.id
_entity.type
_entity.pdbx_description
1 polymer ?
#
loop_
_entity_poly.entity_id
_entity_poly.type
_entity_poly.pdbx_seq_one_letter_code
_entity_poly.pdbx_strand_id
1 'polypeptide(L)'
;SDPVLLNGYTVLEGLVLTAQLLGKSAADAKRNALESASLCGLDPYLNARAESLSVGVKKRVVIARSLVNQPRLILADSPLEGLDDQAQEEFLYICTKLSQVGYPIVMTSSYMLPFEIAALRCVELSGEKR
;
A
#
# COMPACT_ATOMS: atom_id res chain seq x y z
N SER A 1 -9.65 -8.43 -5.92
CA SER A 1 -10.77 -7.53 -5.67
C SER A 1 -10.31 -6.10 -5.53
N ASP A 2 -11.21 -5.19 -5.77
CA ASP A 2 -10.89 -3.77 -5.67
C ASP A 2 -10.70 -3.36 -4.22
N PRO A 3 -9.70 -2.51 -3.96
CA PRO A 3 -9.53 -1.98 -2.62
C PRO A 3 -10.75 -1.14 -2.22
N VAL A 4 -11.20 -1.33 -0.99
CA VAL A 4 -12.31 -0.52 -0.46
C VAL A 4 -11.72 0.74 0.15
N LEU A 5 -11.98 1.86 -0.46
CA LEU A 5 -11.55 3.17 0.02
C LEU A 5 -12.78 4.00 0.36
N LEU A 6 -12.58 5.02 1.18
CA LEU A 6 -13.68 5.87 1.63
C LEU A 6 -14.02 6.88 0.54
N ASN A 7 -15.06 6.58 -0.23
CA ASN A 7 -15.55 7.50 -1.26
C ASN A 7 -16.01 8.81 -0.63
N GLY A 8 -15.74 9.90 -1.34
CA GLY A 8 -16.08 11.23 -0.84
C GLY A 8 -15.02 11.84 0.06
N TYR A 9 -14.04 11.06 0.47
CA TYR A 9 -12.92 11.54 1.28
C TYR A 9 -11.69 11.71 0.42
N THR A 10 -10.83 12.67 0.77
CA THR A 10 -9.51 12.74 0.15
C THR A 10 -8.62 11.64 0.74
N VAL A 11 -7.50 11.40 0.07
CA VAL A 11 -6.51 10.43 0.58
C VAL A 11 -6.12 10.79 2.02
N LEU A 12 -5.77 12.06 2.25
CA LEU A 12 -5.34 12.47 3.58
C LEU A 12 -6.47 12.30 4.60
N GLU A 13 -7.68 12.73 4.25
CA GLU A 13 -8.82 12.58 5.17
C GLU A 13 -9.06 11.13 5.55
N GLY A 14 -8.96 10.23 4.58
CA GLY A 14 -9.16 8.81 4.85
C GLY A 14 -8.09 8.22 5.77
N LEU A 15 -6.84 8.61 5.57
CA LEU A 15 -5.75 8.15 6.42
C LEU A 15 -5.88 8.70 7.84
N VAL A 16 -6.23 9.98 7.96
CA VAL A 16 -6.43 10.60 9.27
C VAL A 16 -7.57 9.90 10.01
N LEU A 17 -8.68 9.65 9.31
CA LEU A 17 -9.82 8.98 9.92
C LEU A 17 -9.42 7.59 10.42
N THR A 18 -8.68 6.83 9.62
CA THR A 18 -8.21 5.52 10.03
C THR A 18 -7.38 5.60 11.31
N ALA A 19 -6.45 6.56 11.38
CA ALA A 19 -5.60 6.73 12.56
C ALA A 19 -6.43 7.10 13.78
N GLN A 20 -7.44 7.95 13.62
CA GLN A 20 -8.31 8.33 14.72
C GLN A 20 -9.15 7.16 15.22
N LEU A 21 -9.63 6.32 14.31
CA LEU A 21 -10.37 5.12 14.68
C LEU A 21 -9.51 4.13 15.46
N LEU A 22 -8.19 4.21 15.28
CA LEU A 22 -7.24 3.40 16.05
C LEU A 22 -6.82 4.06 17.35
N GLY A 23 -7.45 5.17 17.71
CA GLY A 23 -7.24 5.82 19.02
C GLY A 23 -6.24 6.95 19.02
N LYS A 24 -5.74 7.39 17.86
CA LYS A 24 -4.79 8.50 17.82
C LYS A 24 -5.51 9.82 18.05
N SER A 25 -4.82 10.77 18.69
CA SER A 25 -5.31 12.14 18.79
C SER A 25 -5.35 12.77 17.39
N ALA A 26 -6.05 13.91 17.26
CA ALA A 26 -6.13 14.59 15.98
C ALA A 26 -4.74 14.97 15.44
N ALA A 27 -3.87 15.48 16.33
CA ALA A 27 -2.52 15.88 15.92
C ALA A 27 -1.67 14.68 15.51
N ASP A 28 -1.71 13.60 16.30
CA ASP A 28 -0.94 12.39 15.98
C ASP A 28 -1.47 11.70 14.74
N ALA A 29 -2.80 11.71 14.56
CA ALA A 29 -3.41 11.11 13.40
C ALA A 29 -2.95 11.79 12.12
N LYS A 30 -2.90 13.12 12.13
CA LYS A 30 -2.45 13.86 10.95
C LYS A 30 -0.98 13.60 10.67
N ARG A 31 -0.14 13.58 11.71
CA ARG A 31 1.28 13.30 11.53
C ARG A 31 1.50 11.90 10.95
N ASN A 32 0.83 10.89 11.53
CA ASN A 32 0.96 9.52 11.05
C ASN A 32 0.46 9.38 9.62
N ALA A 33 -0.64 10.05 9.30
CA ALA A 33 -1.19 10.00 7.95
C ALA A 33 -0.22 10.58 6.93
N LEU A 34 0.38 11.72 7.25
CA LEU A 34 1.34 12.37 6.35
C LEU A 34 2.59 11.52 6.15
N GLU A 35 3.10 10.92 7.24
CA GLU A 35 4.26 10.05 7.14
C GLU A 35 3.96 8.80 6.30
N SER A 36 2.82 8.17 6.54
CA SER A 36 2.42 6.98 5.80
C SER A 36 2.24 7.29 4.32
N ALA A 37 1.60 8.40 4.02
CA ALA A 37 1.40 8.82 2.64
C ALA A 37 2.73 9.07 1.94
N SER A 38 3.66 9.74 2.62
CA SER A 38 4.96 10.03 2.03
C SER A 38 5.75 8.77 1.74
N LEU A 39 5.71 7.80 2.66
CA LEU A 39 6.38 6.52 2.46
C LEU A 39 5.85 5.77 1.24
N CYS A 40 4.59 5.98 0.89
CA CYS A 40 3.97 5.32 -0.25
C CYS A 40 3.93 6.19 -1.51
N GLY A 41 4.65 7.30 -1.51
CA GLY A 41 4.72 8.19 -2.67
C GLY A 41 3.40 8.86 -2.99
N LEU A 42 2.59 9.16 -1.97
CA LEU A 42 1.25 9.70 -2.15
C LEU A 42 1.17 11.21 -2.00
N ASP A 43 2.29 11.89 -1.81
CA ASP A 43 2.28 13.34 -1.62
C ASP A 43 1.50 14.08 -2.70
N PRO A 44 1.62 13.74 -4.00
CA PRO A 44 0.86 14.45 -5.03
C PRO A 44 -0.64 14.20 -4.97
N TYR A 45 -1.07 13.18 -4.22
CA TYR A 45 -2.46 12.74 -4.21
C TYR A 45 -3.20 13.03 -2.91
N LEU A 46 -2.57 13.73 -1.98
CA LEU A 46 -3.14 13.94 -0.64
C LEU A 46 -4.54 14.56 -0.68
N ASN A 47 -4.76 15.47 -1.61
CA ASN A 47 -6.04 16.17 -1.72
C ASN A 47 -6.95 15.59 -2.80
N ALA A 48 -6.54 14.50 -3.42
CA ALA A 48 -7.36 13.83 -4.43
C ALA A 48 -8.39 12.95 -3.73
N ARG A 49 -9.57 12.86 -4.34
CA ARG A 49 -10.62 11.99 -3.81
C ARG A 49 -10.34 10.54 -4.19
N ALA A 50 -10.70 9.63 -3.30
CA ALA A 50 -10.40 8.21 -3.49
C ALA A 50 -10.93 7.69 -4.82
N GLU A 51 -12.15 8.11 -5.20
CA GLU A 51 -12.78 7.60 -6.40
C GLU A 51 -12.12 8.08 -7.70
N SER A 52 -11.26 9.10 -7.64
CA SER A 52 -10.59 9.62 -8.83
C SER A 52 -9.22 9.01 -9.06
N LEU A 53 -8.78 8.13 -8.18
CA LEU A 53 -7.43 7.58 -8.25
C LEU A 53 -7.34 6.42 -9.23
N SER A 54 -6.16 6.24 -9.84
CA SER A 54 -5.89 5.05 -10.64
C SER A 54 -5.86 3.81 -9.75
N VAL A 55 -5.97 2.64 -10.36
CA VAL A 55 -5.91 1.38 -9.61
C VAL A 55 -4.59 1.26 -8.85
N GLY A 56 -3.48 1.61 -9.50
CA GLY A 56 -2.17 1.53 -8.86
C GLY A 56 -2.04 2.45 -7.65
N VAL A 57 -2.53 3.69 -7.77
CA VAL A 57 -2.49 4.63 -6.66
C VAL A 57 -3.41 4.16 -5.53
N LYS A 58 -4.60 3.62 -5.85
CA LYS A 58 -5.49 3.07 -4.83
C LYS A 58 -4.80 1.97 -4.03
N LYS A 59 -4.03 1.11 -4.69
CA LYS A 59 -3.31 0.04 -4.00
C LYS A 59 -2.26 0.60 -3.06
N ARG A 60 -1.59 1.69 -3.44
CA ARG A 60 -0.65 2.35 -2.54
C ARG A 60 -1.35 2.99 -1.35
N VAL A 61 -2.56 3.51 -1.54
CA VAL A 61 -3.35 4.05 -0.43
C VAL A 61 -3.70 2.95 0.57
N VAL A 62 -4.03 1.76 0.08
CA VAL A 62 -4.31 0.63 0.98
C VAL A 62 -3.09 0.29 1.84
N ILE A 63 -1.90 0.30 1.24
CA ILE A 63 -0.66 0.08 2.00
C ILE A 63 -0.46 1.21 3.02
N ALA A 64 -0.63 2.46 2.61
CA ALA A 64 -0.47 3.59 3.52
C ALA A 64 -1.42 3.49 4.71
N ARG A 65 -2.65 3.04 4.46
CA ARG A 65 -3.63 2.87 5.53
C ARG A 65 -3.16 1.84 6.55
N SER A 66 -2.51 0.78 6.09
CA SER A 66 -1.90 -0.19 7.01
C SER A 66 -0.79 0.41 7.83
N LEU A 67 -0.02 1.33 7.24
CA LEU A 67 1.14 1.91 7.91
C LEU A 67 0.76 2.84 9.06
N VAL A 68 -0.43 3.44 9.06
CA VAL A 68 -0.81 4.33 10.16
C VAL A 68 -0.86 3.60 11.50
N ASN A 69 -0.97 2.27 11.47
CA ASN A 69 -0.96 1.45 12.67
C ASN A 69 0.44 0.90 13.00
N GLN A 70 1.44 1.29 12.24
CA GLN A 70 2.84 0.88 12.43
C GLN A 70 2.99 -0.63 12.59
N PRO A 71 2.58 -1.42 11.59
CA PRO A 71 2.58 -2.87 11.69
C PRO A 71 4.01 -3.41 11.64
N ARG A 72 4.20 -4.63 12.12
CA ARG A 72 5.49 -5.31 12.01
C ARG A 72 5.65 -5.99 10.66
N LEU A 73 4.55 -6.26 9.99
CA LEU A 73 4.52 -6.98 8.73
C LEU A 73 3.27 -6.55 7.96
N ILE A 74 3.41 -6.36 6.68
CA ILE A 74 2.28 -6.02 5.80
C ILE A 74 2.02 -7.23 4.92
N LEU A 75 0.76 -7.65 4.87
CA LEU A 75 0.33 -8.73 3.99
C LEU A 75 -0.50 -8.12 2.87
N ALA A 76 -0.16 -8.45 1.63
CA ALA A 76 -0.87 -7.94 0.48
C ALA A 76 -1.24 -9.10 -0.44
N ASP A 77 -2.54 -9.25 -0.71
CA ASP A 77 -3.05 -10.33 -1.53
C ASP A 77 -3.16 -9.85 -2.98
N SER A 78 -2.32 -10.43 -3.84
CA SER A 78 -2.29 -10.15 -5.28
C SER A 78 -2.32 -8.65 -5.60
N PRO A 79 -1.45 -7.84 -4.97
CA PRO A 79 -1.52 -6.39 -5.15
C PRO A 79 -1.14 -5.94 -6.56
N LEU A 80 -0.48 -6.77 -7.34
CA LEU A 80 -0.05 -6.42 -8.69
C LEU A 80 -1.12 -6.71 -9.74
N GLU A 81 -2.19 -7.39 -9.35
CA GLU A 81 -3.26 -7.72 -10.28
C GLU A 81 -3.93 -6.46 -10.81
N GLY A 82 -4.14 -6.42 -12.12
CA GLY A 82 -4.78 -5.28 -12.75
C GLY A 82 -3.86 -4.10 -13.02
N LEU A 83 -2.58 -4.22 -12.71
CA LEU A 83 -1.60 -3.15 -12.95
C LEU A 83 -0.83 -3.42 -14.24
N ASP A 84 -0.59 -2.36 -15.03
CA ASP A 84 0.33 -2.47 -16.16
C ASP A 84 1.77 -2.56 -15.64
N ASP A 85 2.72 -2.78 -16.55
CA ASP A 85 4.12 -3.00 -16.17
C ASP A 85 4.70 -1.83 -15.39
N GLN A 86 4.41 -0.61 -15.81
CA GLN A 86 4.93 0.57 -15.13
C GLN A 86 4.36 0.69 -13.71
N ALA A 87 3.06 0.48 -13.55
CA ALA A 87 2.43 0.54 -12.24
C ALA A 87 2.94 -0.56 -11.33
N GLN A 88 3.23 -1.75 -11.87
CA GLN A 88 3.84 -2.82 -11.09
C GLN A 88 5.21 -2.43 -10.58
N GLU A 89 6.04 -1.85 -11.45
CA GLU A 89 7.38 -1.41 -11.06
C GLU A 89 7.31 -0.35 -9.97
N GLU A 90 6.41 0.61 -10.12
CA GLU A 90 6.24 1.67 -9.13
C GLU A 90 5.81 1.09 -7.79
N PHE A 91 4.86 0.15 -7.80
CA PHE A 91 4.38 -0.47 -6.57
C PHE A 91 5.50 -1.25 -5.89
N LEU A 92 6.25 -2.04 -6.65
CA LEU A 92 7.35 -2.83 -6.10
C LEU A 92 8.49 -1.95 -5.59
N TYR A 93 8.73 -0.81 -6.23
CA TYR A 93 9.71 0.14 -5.75
C TYR A 93 9.32 0.67 -4.36
N ILE A 94 8.04 1.01 -4.19
CA ILE A 94 7.54 1.45 -2.89
C ILE A 94 7.73 0.34 -1.85
N CYS A 95 7.41 -0.91 -2.21
CA CYS A 95 7.58 -2.03 -1.29
C CYS A 95 9.03 -2.21 -0.88
N THR A 96 9.96 -2.05 -1.82
CA THR A 96 11.39 -2.15 -1.52
C THR A 96 11.81 -1.08 -0.53
N LYS A 97 11.36 0.16 -0.75
CA LYS A 97 11.68 1.25 0.17
C LYS A 97 11.10 1.01 1.55
N LEU A 98 9.86 0.54 1.62
CA LEU A 98 9.22 0.24 2.90
C LEU A 98 9.99 -0.83 3.66
N SER A 99 10.42 -1.88 2.97
CA SER A 99 11.21 -2.93 3.60
C SER A 99 12.51 -2.38 4.18
N GLN A 100 13.14 -1.45 3.46
CA GLN A 100 14.40 -0.85 3.92
C GLN A 100 14.24 -0.01 5.17
N VAL A 101 13.07 0.55 5.40
CA VAL A 101 12.81 1.37 6.60
C VAL A 101 12.06 0.58 7.68
N GLY A 102 12.00 -0.74 7.57
CA GLY A 102 11.49 -1.57 8.64
C GLY A 102 10.06 -2.06 8.47
N TYR A 103 9.47 -1.91 7.29
CA TYR A 103 8.12 -2.39 7.01
C TYR A 103 8.17 -3.49 5.94
N PRO A 104 8.52 -4.73 6.30
CA PRO A 104 8.55 -5.81 5.31
C PRO A 104 7.15 -6.14 4.82
N ILE A 105 7.07 -6.52 3.56
CA ILE A 105 5.80 -6.83 2.92
C ILE A 105 5.89 -8.25 2.35
N VAL A 106 4.89 -9.05 2.67
CA VAL A 106 4.70 -10.35 2.04
C VAL A 106 3.49 -10.22 1.11
N MET A 107 3.68 -10.55 -0.15
CA MET A 107 2.59 -10.46 -1.11
C MET A 107 2.45 -11.75 -1.88
N THR A 108 1.24 -12.05 -2.34
CA THR A 108 0.99 -13.17 -3.21
C THR A 108 0.92 -12.67 -4.65
N SER A 109 1.20 -13.59 -5.58
CA SER A 109 1.05 -13.31 -7.00
C SER A 109 0.70 -14.63 -7.68
N SER A 110 -0.19 -14.56 -8.66
CA SER A 110 -0.61 -15.74 -9.39
C SER A 110 0.29 -16.02 -10.61
N TYR A 111 1.32 -15.20 -10.82
CA TYR A 111 2.22 -15.36 -11.94
C TYR A 111 3.63 -14.88 -11.56
N MET A 112 4.61 -15.30 -12.36
CA MET A 112 5.99 -14.89 -12.16
C MET A 112 6.13 -13.41 -12.49
N LEU A 113 6.93 -12.72 -11.70
CA LEU A 113 7.22 -11.32 -11.96
C LEU A 113 8.16 -11.20 -13.16
N PRO A 114 7.91 -10.25 -14.07
CA PRO A 114 8.71 -10.13 -15.29
C PRO A 114 10.06 -9.45 -15.10
N PHE A 115 10.38 -8.98 -13.90
CA PHE A 115 11.62 -8.25 -13.64
C PHE A 115 12.14 -8.62 -12.28
N GLU A 116 13.45 -8.39 -12.08
CA GLU A 116 14.11 -8.67 -10.82
C GLU A 116 14.18 -7.43 -9.96
N ILE A 117 14.00 -7.65 -8.66
CA ILE A 117 14.16 -6.59 -7.67
C ILE A 117 15.08 -7.14 -6.58
N ALA A 118 16.16 -6.40 -6.29
CA ALA A 118 17.22 -6.89 -5.42
C ALA A 118 16.73 -7.34 -4.05
N ALA A 119 15.73 -6.65 -3.50
CA ALA A 119 15.20 -6.96 -2.18
C ALA A 119 14.10 -8.01 -2.20
N LEU A 120 13.72 -8.51 -3.37
CA LEU A 120 12.61 -9.43 -3.51
C LEU A 120 13.09 -10.88 -3.39
N ARG A 121 12.42 -11.63 -2.54
CA ARG A 121 12.61 -13.07 -2.44
C ARG A 121 11.33 -13.74 -2.89
N CYS A 122 11.43 -14.64 -3.86
CA CYS A 122 10.28 -15.34 -4.37
C CYS A 122 10.25 -16.76 -3.82
N VAL A 123 9.11 -17.16 -3.30
CA VAL A 123 8.87 -18.52 -2.86
C VAL A 123 7.70 -19.04 -3.66
N GLU A 124 7.95 -20.07 -4.45
CA GLU A 124 6.89 -20.67 -5.24
C GLU A 124 6.19 -21.74 -4.41
N LEU A 125 4.89 -21.55 -4.23
CA LEU A 125 4.09 -22.56 -3.52
C LEU A 125 3.60 -23.57 -4.55
N SER A 126 3.81 -24.83 -4.25
CA SER A 126 3.40 -25.89 -5.18
C SER A 126 1.88 -25.89 -5.29
N GLY A 127 1.39 -26.30 -6.46
CA GLY A 127 -0.04 -26.40 -6.70
C GLY A 127 -0.69 -27.59 -6.02
N GLU A 128 -0.22 -27.90 -4.84
CA GLU A 128 -0.69 -29.06 -4.11
C GLU A 128 -2.18 -29.01 -3.86
N LYS A 129 -2.86 -30.07 -4.19
CA LYS A 129 -4.29 -30.15 -3.94
C LYS A 129 -4.56 -30.67 -2.56
N ARG A 130 -5.64 -30.21 -1.99
CA ARG A 130 -6.07 -30.70 -0.70
C ARG A 130 -7.29 -31.58 -0.88
#